data_9cd063bed19e63b0f3c9e49a9d97c315
#
_entry.id   9cd063bed19e63b0f3c9e49a9d97c315
#
_cell.length_a   1.000
_cell.length_b   1.000
_cell.length_c   1.000
_cell.angle_alpha   90.00
_cell.angle_beta   90.00
_cell.angle_gamma   90.00
#
_symmetry.space_group_name_H-M   'P 1'
#
loop_
_entity.id
_entity.type
_entity.pdbx_description
1 polymer ?
#
loop_
_entity_poly.entity_id
_entity_poly.type
_entity_poly.pdbx_seq_one_letter_code
_entity_poly.pdbx_strand_id
1 'polypeptide(L)'
;MKHLREQGVSIAGSNQKRKLRNIGYYHGYKGLRFAGEATSRLPIDDFAQVAALYAMDTQIKTLLYPHVMAIETALKNYTLEAVLSHASSEDFDEIFKTCLTAYRGYAPGSSSYKKSWANRLRLRQTIDGLISREQERRPYFRHFRDQGRAIPIWAIFEAMTLGEFGNFYACLDRPIKTAIVRDLGMPTSYDSEALLLAIVFLLKDLRNAIAHNAIVLDVRFKSGGASSRIGKLLKSETGVKSINFSDITDYIVLIAYLLGLFGFSKTERKALVSGYEAILTRYKKELPPGIYGKFVRTETAGKLKLVLRFVAQS
;
A
#
# COMPACT_ATOMS: atom_id res chain seq x y z
N MET A 1 28.17 3.07 -18.04
CA MET A 1 28.08 3.02 -19.51
C MET A 1 28.79 1.80 -20.11
N LYS A 2 30.06 1.56 -19.79
CA LYS A 2 30.83 0.39 -20.29
C LYS A 2 30.06 -0.92 -20.01
N HIS A 3 29.66 -1.15 -18.76
CA HIS A 3 28.94 -2.35 -18.38
C HIS A 3 27.57 -2.57 -19.11
N LEU A 4 26.81 -1.51 -19.42
CA LEU A 4 25.57 -1.63 -20.21
C LEU A 4 25.84 -2.12 -21.62
N ARG A 5 26.89 -1.60 -22.26
CA ARG A 5 27.32 -2.03 -23.60
C ARG A 5 27.80 -3.48 -23.62
N GLU A 6 28.56 -3.89 -22.59
CA GLU A 6 28.99 -5.28 -22.39
C GLU A 6 27.76 -6.24 -22.19
N GLN A 7 26.64 -5.72 -21.75
CA GLN A 7 25.38 -6.44 -21.61
C GLN A 7 24.50 -6.36 -22.88
N GLY A 8 24.99 -5.79 -23.98
CA GLY A 8 24.26 -5.68 -25.25
C GLY A 8 23.29 -4.51 -25.32
N VAL A 9 23.33 -3.55 -24.37
CA VAL A 9 22.43 -2.39 -24.38
C VAL A 9 23.11 -1.20 -25.06
N SER A 10 22.57 -0.75 -26.18
CA SER A 10 23.04 0.45 -26.88
C SER A 10 22.71 1.71 -26.07
N ILE A 11 23.59 2.70 -26.12
CA ILE A 11 23.39 4.02 -25.53
C ILE A 11 23.76 5.07 -26.57
N ALA A 12 22.73 5.70 -27.14
CA ALA A 12 22.89 6.72 -28.18
C ALA A 12 23.00 8.13 -27.58
N GLY A 13 23.97 8.89 -28.07
CA GLY A 13 24.10 10.32 -27.81
C GLY A 13 24.26 10.78 -26.37
N SER A 14 24.38 12.09 -26.19
CA SER A 14 24.60 12.75 -24.88
C SER A 14 23.32 12.75 -24.02
N ASN A 15 22.14 12.80 -24.63
CA ASN A 15 20.87 12.83 -23.91
C ASN A 15 20.59 11.52 -23.17
N GLN A 16 20.81 10.36 -23.77
CA GLN A 16 20.65 9.08 -23.10
C GLN A 16 21.70 8.91 -21.98
N LYS A 17 22.94 9.39 -22.19
CA LYS A 17 23.98 9.40 -21.14
C LYS A 17 23.56 10.26 -19.93
N ARG A 18 22.96 11.43 -20.16
CA ARG A 18 22.45 12.30 -19.10
C ARG A 18 21.28 11.63 -18.37
N LYS A 19 20.34 11.06 -19.12
CA LYS A 19 19.19 10.33 -18.57
C LYS A 19 19.63 9.15 -17.68
N LEU A 20 20.62 8.37 -18.10
CA LEU A 20 21.19 7.28 -17.31
C LEU A 20 21.79 7.78 -15.98
N ARG A 21 22.46 8.93 -15.98
CA ARG A 21 22.99 9.54 -14.74
C ARG A 21 21.89 9.93 -13.78
N ASN A 22 20.78 10.51 -14.29
CA ASN A 22 19.66 10.97 -13.47
C ASN A 22 18.83 9.81 -12.88
N ILE A 23 18.63 8.75 -13.67
CA ILE A 23 17.87 7.57 -13.23
C ILE A 23 18.72 6.71 -12.26
N GLY A 24 20.03 6.71 -12.45
CA GLY A 24 20.97 5.86 -11.73
C GLY A 24 20.99 4.42 -12.24
N TYR A 25 22.08 3.73 -11.93
CA TYR A 25 22.29 2.36 -12.40
C TYR A 25 21.35 1.35 -11.70
N TYR A 26 21.16 1.51 -10.39
CA TYR A 26 20.37 0.56 -9.59
C TYR A 26 18.88 0.68 -9.83
N HIS A 27 18.31 1.88 -9.69
CA HIS A 27 16.87 2.13 -9.85
C HIS A 27 16.44 2.10 -11.33
N GLY A 28 17.35 2.46 -12.24
CA GLY A 28 17.08 2.39 -13.67
C GLY A 28 17.34 0.99 -14.23
N TYR A 29 18.56 0.77 -14.73
CA TYR A 29 18.84 -0.44 -15.51
C TYR A 29 18.79 -1.73 -14.70
N LYS A 30 19.48 -1.79 -13.55
CA LYS A 30 19.58 -3.06 -12.79
C LYS A 30 18.23 -3.50 -12.25
N GLY A 31 17.41 -2.55 -11.81
CA GLY A 31 16.07 -2.81 -11.32
C GLY A 31 15.11 -3.26 -12.41
N LEU A 32 15.22 -2.71 -13.63
CA LEU A 32 14.35 -2.99 -14.77
C LEU A 32 14.90 -4.07 -15.73
N ARG A 33 16.03 -4.70 -15.41
CA ARG A 33 16.64 -5.74 -16.25
C ARG A 33 15.85 -7.05 -16.26
N PHE A 34 15.08 -7.31 -15.22
CA PHE A 34 14.28 -8.52 -15.03
C PHE A 34 12.83 -8.12 -14.70
N ALA A 35 11.89 -8.97 -15.07
CA ALA A 35 10.47 -8.82 -14.71
C ALA A 35 10.06 -9.90 -13.72
N GLY A 36 9.76 -9.52 -12.48
CA GLY A 36 9.33 -10.43 -11.42
C GLY A 36 10.47 -11.26 -10.83
N GLU A 37 11.02 -12.19 -11.58
CA GLU A 37 12.04 -13.14 -11.13
C GLU A 37 13.42 -12.88 -11.74
N ALA A 38 14.49 -13.26 -11.02
CA ALA A 38 15.87 -13.11 -11.45
C ALA A 38 16.21 -13.86 -12.75
N THR A 39 15.42 -14.87 -13.11
CA THR A 39 15.54 -15.66 -14.35
C THR A 39 14.82 -15.04 -15.54
N SER A 40 13.84 -14.15 -15.30
CA SER A 40 13.04 -13.50 -16.35
C SER A 40 13.68 -12.22 -16.86
N ARG A 41 14.85 -12.38 -17.55
CA ARG A 41 15.57 -11.26 -18.16
C ARG A 41 14.75 -10.66 -19.30
N LEU A 42 14.67 -9.32 -19.32
CA LEU A 42 14.00 -8.58 -20.39
C LEU A 42 14.92 -8.49 -21.62
N PRO A 43 14.37 -8.60 -22.84
CA PRO A 43 15.12 -8.45 -24.09
C PRO A 43 15.39 -6.96 -24.41
N ILE A 44 16.09 -6.29 -23.50
CA ILE A 44 16.45 -4.86 -23.63
C ILE A 44 17.74 -4.76 -24.45
N ASP A 45 17.67 -4.06 -25.56
CA ASP A 45 18.78 -3.79 -26.48
C ASP A 45 19.12 -2.31 -26.63
N ASP A 46 18.21 -1.40 -26.26
CA ASP A 46 18.42 0.04 -26.25
C ASP A 46 18.08 0.68 -24.90
N PHE A 47 18.86 1.65 -24.48
CA PHE A 47 18.62 2.39 -23.23
C PHE A 47 17.30 3.20 -23.27
N ALA A 48 16.80 3.56 -24.46
CA ALA A 48 15.50 4.21 -24.59
C ALA A 48 14.36 3.35 -24.00
N GLN A 49 14.45 2.02 -24.13
CA GLN A 49 13.48 1.07 -23.56
C GLN A 49 13.53 1.08 -22.04
N VAL A 50 14.75 1.13 -21.44
CA VAL A 50 14.91 1.29 -19.98
C VAL A 50 14.30 2.61 -19.51
N ALA A 51 14.55 3.68 -20.24
CA ALA A 51 14.03 5.01 -19.92
C ALA A 51 12.48 5.07 -20.03
N ALA A 52 11.91 4.37 -21.01
CA ALA A 52 10.46 4.26 -21.16
C ALA A 52 9.82 3.44 -20.02
N LEU A 53 10.42 2.30 -19.65
CA LEU A 53 9.98 1.51 -18.48
C LEU A 53 10.04 2.31 -17.18
N TYR A 54 11.14 3.03 -16.95
CA TYR A 54 11.28 3.89 -15.77
C TYR A 54 10.23 5.00 -15.75
N ALA A 55 9.95 5.61 -16.91
CA ALA A 55 8.93 6.64 -17.03
C ALA A 55 7.52 6.08 -16.80
N MET A 56 7.22 4.88 -17.31
CA MET A 56 5.97 4.16 -17.07
C MET A 56 5.78 3.89 -15.57
N ASP A 57 6.79 3.33 -14.91
CA ASP A 57 6.80 3.05 -13.48
C ASP A 57 6.57 4.32 -12.65
N THR A 58 7.25 5.42 -13.02
CA THR A 58 7.10 6.72 -12.35
C THR A 58 5.68 7.28 -12.54
N GLN A 59 5.08 7.19 -13.74
CA GLN A 59 3.72 7.67 -13.95
C GLN A 59 2.68 6.86 -13.18
N ILE A 60 2.86 5.54 -13.06
CA ILE A 60 1.99 4.70 -12.23
C ILE A 60 2.13 5.08 -10.74
N LYS A 61 3.35 5.30 -10.24
CA LYS A 61 3.57 5.80 -8.87
C LYS A 61 2.91 7.15 -8.63
N THR A 62 3.05 8.08 -9.57
CA THR A 62 2.42 9.40 -9.50
C THR A 62 0.90 9.31 -9.46
N LEU A 63 0.31 8.41 -10.26
CA LEU A 63 -1.12 8.17 -10.26
C LEU A 63 -1.61 7.57 -8.92
N LEU A 64 -0.86 6.62 -8.36
CA LEU A 64 -1.27 5.89 -7.16
C LEU A 64 -1.05 6.68 -5.86
N TYR A 65 -0.01 7.53 -5.80
CA TYR A 65 0.43 8.19 -4.57
C TYR A 65 -0.67 8.94 -3.83
N PRO A 66 -1.43 9.88 -4.44
CA PRO A 66 -2.46 10.63 -3.73
C PRO A 66 -3.56 9.73 -3.18
N HIS A 67 -3.95 8.69 -3.92
CA HIS A 67 -5.00 7.77 -3.51
C HIS A 67 -4.56 6.88 -2.34
N VAL A 68 -3.33 6.39 -2.36
CA VAL A 68 -2.76 5.59 -1.25
C VAL A 68 -2.64 6.44 0.02
N MET A 69 -2.21 7.70 -0.09
CA MET A 69 -2.15 8.62 1.04
C MET A 69 -3.53 8.94 1.61
N ALA A 70 -4.53 9.18 0.74
CA ALA A 70 -5.90 9.41 1.17
C ALA A 70 -6.49 8.20 1.92
N ILE A 71 -6.25 6.98 1.42
CA ILE A 71 -6.67 5.74 2.07
C ILE A 71 -5.96 5.56 3.43
N GLU A 72 -4.64 5.82 3.51
CA GLU A 72 -3.88 5.76 4.77
C GLU A 72 -4.50 6.70 5.81
N THR A 73 -4.79 7.94 5.43
CA THR A 73 -5.42 8.93 6.31
C THR A 73 -6.82 8.51 6.74
N ALA A 74 -7.67 8.06 5.82
CA ALA A 74 -9.02 7.61 6.13
C ALA A 74 -9.01 6.42 7.10
N LEU A 75 -8.20 5.40 6.84
CA LEU A 75 -8.06 4.22 7.73
C LEU A 75 -7.67 4.61 9.16
N LYS A 76 -6.73 5.54 9.30
CA LYS A 76 -6.31 6.06 10.60
C LYS A 76 -7.46 6.78 11.30
N ASN A 77 -8.21 7.64 10.60
CA ASN A 77 -9.29 8.43 11.17
C ASN A 77 -10.47 7.56 11.61
N TYR A 78 -10.94 6.62 10.78
CA TYR A 78 -11.98 5.66 11.18
C TYR A 78 -11.58 4.83 12.40
N THR A 79 -10.30 4.42 12.45
CA THR A 79 -9.79 3.67 13.61
C THR A 79 -9.70 4.54 14.84
N LEU A 80 -9.24 5.79 14.71
CA LEU A 80 -9.15 6.75 15.81
C LEU A 80 -10.51 7.02 16.42
N GLU A 81 -11.53 7.28 15.59
CA GLU A 81 -12.92 7.51 16.02
C GLU A 81 -13.46 6.31 16.79
N ALA A 82 -13.30 5.10 16.27
CA ALA A 82 -13.75 3.89 16.94
C ALA A 82 -13.01 3.67 18.28
N VAL A 83 -11.72 3.94 18.36
CA VAL A 83 -10.94 3.84 19.59
C VAL A 83 -11.40 4.85 20.63
N LEU A 84 -11.58 6.12 20.26
CA LEU A 84 -12.02 7.18 21.16
C LEU A 84 -13.43 6.94 21.68
N SER A 85 -14.31 6.39 20.84
CA SER A 85 -15.69 6.03 21.25
C SER A 85 -15.72 4.92 22.32
N HIS A 86 -14.68 4.07 22.39
CA HIS A 86 -14.60 2.98 23.36
C HIS A 86 -13.76 3.33 24.60
N ALA A 87 -12.71 4.12 24.42
CA ALA A 87 -11.75 4.39 25.50
C ALA A 87 -12.22 5.46 26.50
N SER A 88 -13.12 6.35 26.12
CA SER A 88 -13.50 7.55 26.89
C SER A 88 -12.31 8.42 27.30
N SER A 89 -11.16 8.25 26.65
CA SER A 89 -9.90 8.96 26.94
C SER A 89 -9.04 9.07 25.68
N GLU A 90 -8.32 10.19 25.57
CA GLU A 90 -7.30 10.39 24.52
C GLU A 90 -5.92 9.91 24.96
N ASP A 91 -5.74 9.52 26.21
CA ASP A 91 -4.47 9.06 26.77
C ASP A 91 -4.09 7.67 26.24
N PHE A 92 -2.89 7.56 25.67
CA PHE A 92 -2.41 6.30 25.13
C PHE A 92 -2.30 5.19 26.19
N ASP A 93 -1.96 5.52 27.44
CA ASP A 93 -1.84 4.52 28.49
C ASP A 93 -3.19 3.91 28.85
N GLU A 94 -4.25 4.70 28.88
CA GLU A 94 -5.60 4.20 29.08
C GLU A 94 -6.09 3.38 27.89
N ILE A 95 -5.84 3.85 26.65
CA ILE A 95 -6.15 3.10 25.44
C ILE A 95 -5.37 1.78 25.38
N PHE A 96 -4.11 1.78 25.78
CA PHE A 96 -3.29 0.56 25.85
C PHE A 96 -3.85 -0.47 26.83
N LYS A 97 -4.41 -0.03 27.96
CA LYS A 97 -5.02 -0.91 28.97
C LYS A 97 -6.39 -1.43 28.54
N THR A 98 -7.21 -0.59 27.93
CA THR A 98 -8.63 -0.84 27.70
C THR A 98 -8.95 -1.34 26.29
N CYS A 99 -8.27 -0.82 25.25
CA CYS A 99 -8.58 -1.10 23.83
C CYS A 99 -7.62 -2.07 23.16
N LEU A 100 -6.32 -2.12 23.61
CA LEU A 100 -5.31 -2.98 22.98
C LEU A 100 -5.24 -4.35 23.68
N THR A 101 -6.37 -5.04 23.71
CA THR A 101 -6.59 -6.26 24.51
C THR A 101 -6.84 -7.52 23.67
N ALA A 102 -6.51 -7.50 22.37
CA ALA A 102 -6.73 -8.64 21.46
C ALA A 102 -6.20 -10.00 22.01
N TYR A 103 -5.14 -9.99 22.80
CA TYR A 103 -4.57 -11.19 23.40
C TYR A 103 -5.57 -11.92 24.33
N ARG A 104 -6.51 -11.19 24.94
CA ARG A 104 -7.55 -11.76 25.82
C ARG A 104 -8.55 -12.65 25.08
N GLY A 105 -8.62 -12.55 23.76
CA GLY A 105 -9.43 -13.44 22.91
C GLY A 105 -8.88 -14.86 22.74
N TYR A 106 -7.71 -15.16 23.33
CA TYR A 106 -7.06 -16.46 23.28
C TYR A 106 -6.92 -17.09 24.66
N ALA A 107 -6.94 -18.41 24.72
CA ALA A 107 -6.72 -19.15 25.97
C ALA A 107 -5.34 -18.79 26.58
N PRO A 108 -5.27 -18.37 27.86
CA PRO A 108 -4.02 -18.05 28.52
C PRO A 108 -2.98 -19.16 28.37
N GLY A 109 -1.72 -18.79 28.08
CA GLY A 109 -0.63 -19.74 27.88
C GLY A 109 -0.55 -20.38 26.49
N SER A 110 -1.60 -20.27 25.64
CA SER A 110 -1.58 -20.79 24.28
C SER A 110 -0.55 -20.04 23.41
N SER A 111 -0.12 -20.65 22.30
CA SER A 111 0.79 -20.04 21.33
C SER A 111 0.24 -18.72 20.78
N SER A 112 -1.06 -18.67 20.46
CA SER A 112 -1.75 -17.45 19.98
C SER A 112 -1.78 -16.37 21.04
N TYR A 113 -2.06 -16.72 22.31
CA TYR A 113 -2.01 -15.79 23.42
C TYR A 113 -0.62 -15.16 23.55
N LYS A 114 0.42 -16.00 23.65
CA LYS A 114 1.82 -15.56 23.78
C LYS A 114 2.25 -14.66 22.63
N LYS A 115 1.89 -15.02 21.40
CA LYS A 115 2.17 -14.22 20.20
C LYS A 115 1.47 -12.87 20.25
N SER A 116 0.17 -12.84 20.55
CA SER A 116 -0.62 -11.61 20.65
C SER A 116 -0.12 -10.69 21.78
N TRP A 117 0.20 -11.26 22.93
CA TRP A 117 0.80 -10.53 24.04
C TRP A 117 2.16 -9.92 23.65
N ALA A 118 3.05 -10.68 23.03
CA ALA A 118 4.35 -10.19 22.57
C ALA A 118 4.19 -9.06 21.53
N ASN A 119 3.23 -9.17 20.61
CA ASN A 119 2.94 -8.09 19.63
C ASN A 119 2.49 -6.81 20.35
N ARG A 120 1.64 -6.93 21.36
CA ARG A 120 1.20 -5.78 22.17
C ARG A 120 2.38 -5.09 22.89
N LEU A 121 3.31 -5.85 23.47
CA LEU A 121 4.50 -5.26 24.09
C LEU A 121 5.44 -4.59 23.07
N ARG A 122 5.64 -5.20 21.91
CA ARG A 122 6.41 -4.58 20.81
C ARG A 122 5.77 -3.28 20.33
N LEU A 123 4.43 -3.26 20.23
CA LEU A 123 3.71 -2.05 19.89
C LEU A 123 3.97 -0.94 20.89
N ARG A 124 3.94 -1.25 22.20
CA ARG A 124 4.27 -0.28 23.25
C ARG A 124 5.65 0.32 23.03
N GLN A 125 6.67 -0.53 22.88
CA GLN A 125 8.04 -0.08 22.59
C GLN A 125 8.14 0.77 21.34
N THR A 126 7.40 0.41 20.27
CA THR A 126 7.35 1.18 19.03
C THR A 126 6.79 2.57 19.25
N ILE A 127 5.70 2.69 20.02
CA ILE A 127 5.05 3.99 20.30
C ILE A 127 5.92 4.84 21.24
N ASP A 128 6.50 4.27 22.27
CA ASP A 128 7.42 4.99 23.16
C ASP A 128 8.63 5.51 22.35
N GLY A 129 9.18 4.70 21.45
CA GLY A 129 10.24 5.11 20.52
C GLY A 129 9.81 6.19 19.52
N LEU A 130 8.56 6.14 19.04
CA LEU A 130 7.98 7.16 18.17
C LEU A 130 7.86 8.50 18.95
N ILE A 131 7.30 8.49 20.14
CA ILE A 131 7.18 9.68 21.00
C ILE A 131 8.56 10.27 21.27
N SER A 132 9.52 9.45 21.67
CA SER A 132 10.91 9.88 21.91
C SER A 132 11.55 10.55 20.69
N ARG A 133 11.32 10.02 19.49
CA ARG A 133 11.86 10.57 18.24
C ARG A 133 11.17 11.87 17.81
N GLU A 134 9.85 11.97 18.00
CA GLU A 134 9.04 13.07 17.45
C GLU A 134 8.87 14.24 18.41
N GLN A 135 9.15 14.07 19.71
CA GLN A 135 8.92 15.09 20.74
C GLN A 135 9.65 16.44 20.47
N GLU A 136 10.78 16.39 19.78
CA GLU A 136 11.52 17.62 19.39
C GLU A 136 11.18 18.08 17.96
N ARG A 137 10.72 17.17 17.11
CA ARG A 137 10.53 17.44 15.67
C ARG A 137 9.17 18.02 15.35
N ARG A 138 8.11 17.58 16.06
CA ARG A 138 6.73 17.96 15.76
C ARG A 138 6.20 18.97 16.77
N PRO A 139 5.70 20.14 16.32
CA PRO A 139 5.22 21.21 17.22
C PRO A 139 4.14 20.74 18.21
N TYR A 140 3.21 19.88 17.76
CA TYR A 140 2.15 19.38 18.61
C TYR A 140 2.65 18.38 19.68
N PHE A 141 3.69 17.56 19.44
CA PHE A 141 4.33 16.76 20.49
C PHE A 141 5.00 17.64 21.54
N ARG A 142 5.77 18.65 21.08
CA ARG A 142 6.44 19.59 21.95
C ARG A 142 5.44 20.32 22.85
N HIS A 143 4.30 20.77 22.29
CA HIS A 143 3.26 21.48 23.05
C HIS A 143 2.77 20.66 24.24
N PHE A 144 2.42 19.39 24.07
CA PHE A 144 1.95 18.55 25.18
C PHE A 144 3.05 18.26 26.19
N ARG A 145 4.27 17.94 25.73
CA ARG A 145 5.42 17.72 26.59
C ARG A 145 5.72 18.95 27.47
N ASP A 146 5.77 20.13 26.88
CA ASP A 146 6.12 21.39 27.59
C ASP A 146 5.04 21.77 28.63
N GLN A 147 3.82 21.27 28.46
CA GLN A 147 2.74 21.39 29.44
C GLN A 147 2.71 20.25 30.48
N GLY A 148 3.63 19.31 30.44
CA GLY A 148 3.60 18.13 31.32
C GLY A 148 2.40 17.21 31.09
N ARG A 149 1.79 17.27 29.90
CA ARG A 149 0.60 16.48 29.54
C ARG A 149 0.99 15.24 28.74
N ALA A 150 0.20 14.19 28.88
CA ALA A 150 0.31 13.00 28.02
C ALA A 150 0.12 13.36 26.55
N ILE A 151 0.88 12.70 25.67
CA ILE A 151 0.70 12.85 24.20
C ILE A 151 -0.59 12.16 23.80
N PRO A 152 -1.56 12.89 23.24
CA PRO A 152 -2.85 12.29 22.89
C PRO A 152 -2.73 11.32 21.72
N ILE A 153 -3.62 10.34 21.68
CA ILE A 153 -3.59 9.28 20.66
C ILE A 153 -3.67 9.81 19.23
N TRP A 154 -4.39 10.89 18.97
CA TRP A 154 -4.46 11.47 17.62
C TRP A 154 -3.09 11.97 17.13
N ALA A 155 -2.25 12.55 18.03
CA ALA A 155 -0.91 12.98 17.68
C ALA A 155 -0.01 11.78 17.33
N ILE A 156 -0.16 10.67 18.06
CA ILE A 156 0.53 9.41 17.79
C ILE A 156 0.11 8.86 16.42
N PHE A 157 -1.19 8.87 16.09
CA PHE A 157 -1.72 8.41 14.80
C PHE A 157 -1.17 9.22 13.61
N GLU A 158 -1.05 10.54 13.76
CA GLU A 158 -0.42 11.40 12.75
C GLU A 158 1.06 11.05 12.50
N ALA A 159 1.76 10.60 13.53
CA ALA A 159 3.18 10.28 13.43
C ALA A 159 3.46 8.83 12.99
N MET A 160 2.50 7.93 13.17
CA MET A 160 2.65 6.52 12.81
C MET A 160 2.81 6.31 11.30
N THR A 161 3.72 5.43 10.93
CA THR A 161 3.74 4.84 9.59
C THR A 161 2.56 3.88 9.40
N LEU A 162 2.22 3.55 8.15
CA LEU A 162 1.14 2.59 7.85
C LEU A 162 1.44 1.18 8.41
N GLY A 163 2.72 0.82 8.56
CA GLY A 163 3.12 -0.45 9.20
C GLY A 163 2.90 -0.45 10.71
N GLU A 164 3.25 0.63 11.39
CA GLU A 164 2.99 0.83 12.83
C GLU A 164 1.48 0.86 13.10
N PHE A 165 0.72 1.54 12.24
CA PHE A 165 -0.75 1.53 12.27
C PHE A 165 -1.32 0.11 12.13
N GLY A 166 -0.83 -0.69 11.18
CA GLY A 166 -1.25 -2.10 11.05
C GLY A 166 -1.00 -2.93 12.31
N ASN A 167 0.14 -2.71 12.98
CA ASN A 167 0.44 -3.37 14.25
C ASN A 167 -0.47 -2.87 15.37
N PHE A 168 -0.82 -1.58 15.40
CA PHE A 168 -1.80 -1.03 16.34
C PHE A 168 -3.16 -1.68 16.14
N TYR A 169 -3.69 -1.69 14.90
CA TYR A 169 -4.95 -2.34 14.56
C TYR A 169 -4.95 -3.82 14.95
N ALA A 170 -3.85 -4.54 14.72
CA ALA A 170 -3.74 -5.95 15.11
C ALA A 170 -3.96 -6.18 16.62
N CYS A 171 -3.54 -5.21 17.46
CA CYS A 171 -3.64 -5.28 18.91
C CYS A 171 -4.99 -4.84 19.48
N LEU A 172 -5.85 -4.15 18.69
CA LEU A 172 -7.19 -3.77 19.09
C LEU A 172 -8.02 -5.01 19.45
N ASP A 173 -8.90 -4.86 20.42
CA ASP A 173 -9.88 -5.92 20.72
C ASP A 173 -10.90 -6.09 19.60
N ARG A 174 -11.63 -7.19 19.65
CA ARG A 174 -12.56 -7.54 18.57
C ARG A 174 -13.74 -6.58 18.44
N PRO A 175 -14.41 -6.11 19.52
CA PRO A 175 -15.50 -5.15 19.39
C PRO A 175 -15.14 -3.88 18.62
N ILE A 176 -13.94 -3.30 18.89
CA ILE A 176 -13.47 -2.11 18.19
C ILE A 176 -13.21 -2.42 16.71
N LYS A 177 -12.53 -3.54 16.40
CA LYS A 177 -12.32 -3.97 15.00
C LYS A 177 -13.64 -4.17 14.24
N THR A 178 -14.62 -4.77 14.90
CA THR A 178 -15.97 -4.97 14.32
C THR A 178 -16.65 -3.63 14.04
N ALA A 179 -16.54 -2.67 14.95
CA ALA A 179 -17.05 -1.32 14.73
C ALA A 179 -16.39 -0.66 13.50
N ILE A 180 -15.04 -0.71 13.41
CA ILE A 180 -14.32 -0.14 12.27
C ILE A 180 -14.78 -0.74 10.94
N VAL A 181 -14.84 -2.07 10.81
CA VAL A 181 -15.23 -2.70 9.53
C VAL A 181 -16.70 -2.45 9.17
N ARG A 182 -17.57 -2.34 10.17
CA ARG A 182 -18.98 -1.96 9.98
C ARG A 182 -19.09 -0.52 9.46
N ASP A 183 -18.39 0.42 10.11
CA ASP A 183 -18.45 1.84 9.76
C ASP A 183 -17.81 2.12 8.40
N LEU A 184 -16.86 1.27 7.98
CA LEU A 184 -16.33 1.24 6.61
C LEU A 184 -17.29 0.62 5.58
N GLY A 185 -18.40 0.01 6.01
CA GLY A 185 -19.33 -0.67 5.11
C GLY A 185 -18.76 -1.96 4.47
N MET A 186 -17.76 -2.58 5.09
CA MET A 186 -17.23 -3.85 4.59
C MET A 186 -18.23 -5.00 4.77
N PRO A 187 -18.33 -5.94 3.82
CA PRO A 187 -19.25 -7.07 3.93
C PRO A 187 -18.98 -7.93 5.16
N THR A 188 -20.04 -8.24 5.91
CA THR A 188 -19.96 -9.06 7.15
C THR A 188 -19.82 -10.57 6.87
N SER A 189 -19.99 -11.01 5.62
CA SER A 189 -19.85 -12.42 5.19
C SER A 189 -18.43 -12.97 5.20
N TYR A 190 -17.44 -12.09 5.40
CA TYR A 190 -16.03 -12.41 5.51
C TYR A 190 -15.54 -12.16 6.95
N ASP A 191 -14.42 -12.76 7.32
CA ASP A 191 -13.65 -12.38 8.51
C ASP A 191 -13.03 -10.99 8.26
N SER A 192 -13.89 -9.97 8.29
CA SER A 192 -13.59 -8.62 7.78
C SER A 192 -12.52 -7.93 8.62
N GLU A 193 -12.43 -8.24 9.91
CA GLU A 193 -11.41 -7.67 10.79
C GLU A 193 -9.99 -8.15 10.39
N ALA A 194 -9.82 -9.45 10.14
CA ALA A 194 -8.54 -9.98 9.68
C ALA A 194 -8.27 -9.63 8.21
N LEU A 195 -9.32 -9.48 7.41
CA LEU A 195 -9.22 -9.07 6.01
C LEU A 195 -8.75 -7.62 5.89
N LEU A 196 -9.31 -6.70 6.69
CA LEU A 196 -8.86 -5.31 6.75
C LEU A 196 -7.38 -5.21 7.14
N LEU A 197 -6.95 -5.97 8.16
CA LEU A 197 -5.54 -6.04 8.53
C LEU A 197 -4.64 -6.49 7.37
N ALA A 198 -5.06 -7.51 6.63
CA ALA A 198 -4.31 -7.99 5.46
C ALA A 198 -4.24 -6.92 4.36
N ILE A 199 -5.33 -6.17 4.14
CA ILE A 199 -5.37 -5.04 3.20
C ILE A 199 -4.40 -3.93 3.64
N VAL A 200 -4.37 -3.57 4.92
CA VAL A 200 -3.45 -2.56 5.47
C VAL A 200 -1.98 -2.94 5.18
N PHE A 201 -1.57 -4.19 5.43
CA PHE A 201 -0.20 -4.61 5.16
C PHE A 201 0.12 -4.68 3.67
N LEU A 202 -0.83 -5.06 2.82
CA LEU A 202 -0.67 -5.03 1.37
C LEU A 202 -0.47 -3.59 0.85
N LEU A 203 -1.27 -2.64 1.34
CA LEU A 203 -1.13 -1.21 1.03
C LEU A 203 0.16 -0.62 1.59
N LYS A 204 0.61 -1.05 2.78
CA LYS A 204 1.89 -0.63 3.36
C LYS A 204 3.04 -0.96 2.41
N ASP A 205 3.07 -2.15 1.82
CA ASP A 205 4.12 -2.54 0.88
C ASP A 205 4.11 -1.66 -0.38
N LEU A 206 2.94 -1.39 -0.96
CA LEU A 206 2.79 -0.49 -2.11
C LEU A 206 3.19 0.95 -1.75
N ARG A 207 2.70 1.47 -0.63
CA ARG A 207 3.02 2.83 -0.15
C ARG A 207 4.52 3.02 0.03
N ASN A 208 5.17 2.05 0.64
CA ASN A 208 6.62 2.09 0.85
C ASN A 208 7.39 1.99 -0.47
N ALA A 209 6.94 1.16 -1.42
CA ALA A 209 7.53 1.09 -2.74
C ALA A 209 7.47 2.44 -3.47
N ILE A 210 6.33 3.13 -3.41
CA ILE A 210 6.15 4.46 -3.99
C ILE A 210 7.08 5.47 -3.30
N ALA A 211 7.06 5.52 -1.96
CA ALA A 211 7.81 6.50 -1.18
C ALA A 211 9.34 6.35 -1.31
N HIS A 212 9.83 5.13 -1.43
CA HIS A 212 11.25 4.82 -1.58
C HIS A 212 11.70 4.62 -3.03
N ASN A 213 10.86 5.00 -4.00
CA ASN A 213 11.13 4.88 -5.44
C ASN A 213 11.52 3.45 -5.87
N ALA A 214 10.96 2.42 -5.22
CA ALA A 214 11.09 1.05 -5.70
C ALA A 214 10.23 0.84 -6.96
N ILE A 215 10.54 -0.20 -7.74
CA ILE A 215 9.78 -0.54 -8.95
C ILE A 215 8.44 -1.14 -8.55
N VAL A 216 7.35 -0.60 -9.11
CA VAL A 216 5.99 -1.09 -8.85
C VAL A 216 5.42 -1.93 -10.00
N LEU A 217 6.00 -1.86 -11.19
CA LEU A 217 5.50 -2.53 -12.39
C LEU A 217 5.29 -4.04 -12.23
N ASP A 218 6.18 -4.73 -11.52
CA ASP A 218 6.20 -6.18 -11.37
C ASP A 218 5.94 -6.68 -9.95
N VAL A 219 5.46 -5.79 -9.08
CA VAL A 219 5.04 -6.05 -7.68
C VAL A 219 6.07 -6.79 -6.80
N ARG A 220 7.36 -6.73 -7.14
CA ARG A 220 8.46 -7.30 -6.32
C ARG A 220 8.59 -6.66 -4.94
N PHE A 221 7.98 -5.51 -4.73
CA PHE A 221 7.95 -4.81 -3.44
C PHE A 221 7.12 -5.55 -2.38
N LYS A 222 6.28 -6.49 -2.78
CA LYS A 222 5.41 -7.24 -1.87
C LYS A 222 6.23 -8.13 -0.94
N SER A 223 6.10 -7.94 0.38
CA SER A 223 6.85 -8.65 1.41
C SER A 223 6.28 -10.02 1.78
N GLY A 224 5.14 -10.41 1.21
CA GLY A 224 4.49 -11.70 1.48
C GLY A 224 3.43 -12.06 0.47
N GLY A 225 2.83 -13.24 0.59
CA GLY A 225 1.68 -13.65 -0.21
C GLY A 225 0.47 -12.79 0.12
N ALA A 226 -0.18 -12.20 -0.90
CA ALA A 226 -1.48 -11.58 -0.68
C ALA A 226 -2.49 -12.65 -0.23
N SER A 227 -3.30 -12.32 0.76
CA SER A 227 -4.35 -13.22 1.20
C SER A 227 -5.32 -13.51 0.05
N SER A 228 -5.54 -14.78 -0.29
CA SER A 228 -6.54 -15.17 -1.28
C SER A 228 -7.95 -14.66 -0.94
N ARG A 229 -8.21 -14.36 0.34
CA ARG A 229 -9.47 -13.76 0.80
C ARG A 229 -9.69 -12.36 0.24
N ILE A 230 -8.62 -11.54 0.07
CA ILE A 230 -8.74 -10.21 -0.56
C ILE A 230 -9.19 -10.36 -2.01
N GLY A 231 -8.63 -11.31 -2.75
CA GLY A 231 -9.05 -11.62 -4.13
C GLY A 231 -10.51 -12.09 -4.21
N LYS A 232 -10.97 -12.88 -3.23
CA LYS A 232 -12.39 -13.32 -3.14
C LYS A 232 -13.32 -12.14 -2.87
N LEU A 233 -12.96 -11.26 -1.91
CA LEU A 233 -13.71 -10.05 -1.64
C LEU A 233 -13.84 -9.19 -2.90
N LEU A 234 -12.72 -8.85 -3.53
CA LEU A 234 -12.75 -7.98 -4.71
C LEU A 234 -13.52 -8.61 -5.87
N LYS A 235 -13.46 -9.94 -6.04
CA LYS A 235 -14.26 -10.66 -7.03
C LYS A 235 -15.76 -10.53 -6.75
N SER A 236 -16.17 -10.68 -5.48
CA SER A 236 -17.58 -10.53 -5.07
C SER A 236 -18.09 -9.12 -5.32
N GLU A 237 -17.33 -8.11 -4.89
CA GLU A 237 -17.74 -6.71 -4.91
C GLU A 237 -17.66 -6.08 -6.32
N THR A 238 -16.59 -6.37 -7.07
CA THR A 238 -16.29 -5.70 -8.34
C THR A 238 -16.58 -6.54 -9.58
N GLY A 239 -16.85 -7.83 -9.42
CA GLY A 239 -16.98 -8.79 -10.52
C GLY A 239 -15.67 -9.15 -11.21
N VAL A 240 -14.52 -8.57 -10.81
CA VAL A 240 -13.21 -8.83 -11.42
C VAL A 240 -12.70 -10.20 -10.99
N LYS A 241 -12.41 -11.05 -11.97
CA LYS A 241 -11.89 -12.40 -11.76
C LYS A 241 -10.35 -12.40 -11.70
N SER A 242 -9.78 -13.48 -11.13
CA SER A 242 -8.34 -13.75 -11.15
C SER A 242 -7.48 -12.66 -10.49
N ILE A 243 -7.89 -12.20 -9.30
CA ILE A 243 -7.13 -11.25 -8.48
C ILE A 243 -6.20 -12.04 -7.55
N ASN A 244 -4.88 -11.86 -7.72
CA ASN A 244 -3.85 -12.52 -6.93
C ASN A 244 -2.67 -11.62 -6.55
N PHE A 245 -2.75 -10.34 -6.92
CA PHE A 245 -1.73 -9.33 -6.67
C PHE A 245 -0.35 -9.71 -7.25
N SER A 246 -0.35 -10.35 -8.41
CA SER A 246 0.87 -10.64 -9.17
C SER A 246 1.20 -9.59 -10.24
N ASP A 247 0.33 -8.60 -10.40
CA ASP A 247 0.53 -7.40 -11.21
C ASP A 247 -0.10 -6.17 -10.57
N ILE A 248 0.32 -4.98 -11.00
CA ILE A 248 -0.13 -3.71 -10.43
C ILE A 248 -1.62 -3.42 -10.72
N THR A 249 -2.22 -4.05 -11.72
CA THR A 249 -3.64 -3.90 -12.05
C THR A 249 -4.53 -4.32 -10.88
N ASP A 250 -4.16 -5.37 -10.15
CA ASP A 250 -4.92 -5.84 -8.99
C ASP A 250 -4.92 -4.82 -7.84
N TYR A 251 -3.86 -4.00 -7.72
CA TYR A 251 -3.83 -2.86 -6.79
C TYR A 251 -4.72 -1.72 -7.25
N ILE A 252 -4.84 -1.46 -8.56
CA ILE A 252 -5.80 -0.50 -9.11
C ILE A 252 -7.23 -0.91 -8.75
N VAL A 253 -7.57 -2.20 -8.87
CA VAL A 253 -8.87 -2.75 -8.46
C VAL A 253 -9.12 -2.52 -6.97
N LEU A 254 -8.15 -2.87 -6.12
CA LEU A 254 -8.25 -2.70 -4.67
C LEU A 254 -8.44 -1.23 -4.29
N ILE A 255 -7.64 -0.33 -4.84
CA ILE A 255 -7.71 1.10 -4.54
C ILE A 255 -9.05 1.67 -5.00
N ALA A 256 -9.53 1.35 -6.22
CA ALA A 256 -10.84 1.79 -6.70
C ALA A 256 -12.00 1.30 -5.81
N TYR A 257 -11.91 0.08 -5.27
CA TYR A 257 -12.86 -0.45 -4.30
C TYR A 257 -12.81 0.32 -2.97
N LEU A 258 -11.62 0.49 -2.39
CA LEU A 258 -11.44 1.17 -1.11
C LEU A 258 -11.87 2.64 -1.17
N LEU A 259 -11.53 3.35 -2.24
CA LEU A 259 -12.01 4.72 -2.44
C LEU A 259 -13.53 4.81 -2.41
N GLY A 260 -14.23 3.78 -2.92
CA GLY A 260 -15.68 3.68 -2.81
C GLY A 260 -16.17 3.55 -1.36
N LEU A 261 -15.52 2.69 -0.55
CA LEU A 261 -15.83 2.55 0.88
C LEU A 261 -15.63 3.88 1.65
N PHE A 262 -14.61 4.65 1.27
CA PHE A 262 -14.33 5.97 1.87
C PHE A 262 -15.14 7.13 1.29
N GLY A 263 -16.18 6.85 0.47
CA GLY A 263 -17.08 7.87 -0.04
C GLY A 263 -16.51 8.76 -1.15
N PHE A 264 -15.40 8.37 -1.79
CA PHE A 264 -14.89 9.07 -2.97
C PHE A 264 -15.87 8.98 -4.13
N SER A 265 -16.01 10.07 -4.87
CA SER A 265 -16.96 10.18 -5.98
C SER A 265 -16.64 9.19 -7.12
N LYS A 266 -17.68 8.82 -7.88
CA LYS A 266 -17.53 8.02 -9.11
C LYS A 266 -16.54 8.66 -10.08
N THR A 267 -16.50 10.00 -10.16
CA THR A 267 -15.59 10.75 -11.03
C THR A 267 -14.13 10.53 -10.63
N GLU A 268 -13.79 10.64 -9.35
CA GLU A 268 -12.43 10.42 -8.84
C GLU A 268 -11.98 8.98 -9.05
N ARG A 269 -12.85 8.03 -8.71
CA ARG A 269 -12.58 6.59 -8.89
C ARG A 269 -12.39 6.23 -10.37
N LYS A 270 -13.22 6.80 -11.26
CA LYS A 270 -13.09 6.63 -12.71
C LYS A 270 -11.79 7.25 -13.23
N ALA A 271 -11.41 8.43 -12.72
CA ALA A 271 -10.16 9.11 -13.11
C ALA A 271 -8.92 8.24 -12.80
N LEU A 272 -8.88 7.56 -11.64
CA LEU A 272 -7.83 6.60 -11.31
C LEU A 272 -7.73 5.49 -12.38
N VAL A 273 -8.85 4.82 -12.69
CA VAL A 273 -8.86 3.67 -13.60
C VAL A 273 -8.52 4.09 -15.03
N SER A 274 -9.13 5.18 -15.52
CA SER A 274 -8.88 5.72 -16.86
C SER A 274 -7.47 6.29 -17.00
N GLY A 275 -6.92 6.90 -15.94
CA GLY A 275 -5.55 7.37 -15.90
C GLY A 275 -4.55 6.21 -16.04
N TYR A 276 -4.80 5.10 -15.36
CA TYR A 276 -3.99 3.90 -15.52
C TYR A 276 -4.09 3.32 -16.94
N GLU A 277 -5.30 3.22 -17.51
CA GLU A 277 -5.52 2.75 -18.89
C GLU A 277 -4.79 3.63 -19.91
N ALA A 278 -4.80 4.95 -19.73
CA ALA A 278 -4.08 5.89 -20.57
C ALA A 278 -2.56 5.68 -20.53
N ILE A 279 -1.99 5.43 -19.34
CA ILE A 279 -0.57 5.08 -19.18
C ILE A 279 -0.26 3.80 -19.96
N LEU A 280 -1.05 2.74 -19.77
CA LEU A 280 -0.86 1.48 -20.47
C LEU A 280 -0.92 1.66 -22.00
N THR A 281 -1.90 2.41 -22.50
CA THR A 281 -2.10 2.67 -23.93
C THR A 281 -0.91 3.42 -24.52
N ARG A 282 -0.37 4.40 -23.80
CA ARG A 282 0.82 5.15 -24.22
C ARG A 282 2.03 4.23 -24.35
N TYR A 283 2.36 3.48 -23.30
CA TYR A 283 3.59 2.68 -23.27
C TYR A 283 3.50 1.39 -24.11
N LYS A 284 2.29 0.94 -24.46
CA LYS A 284 2.11 -0.10 -25.48
C LYS A 284 2.65 0.31 -26.86
N LYS A 285 2.65 1.64 -27.16
CA LYS A 285 3.20 2.18 -28.41
C LYS A 285 4.71 2.46 -28.30
N GLU A 286 5.21 2.77 -27.10
CA GLU A 286 6.60 3.17 -26.88
C GLU A 286 7.53 1.97 -26.62
N LEU A 287 7.02 0.84 -26.14
CA LEU A 287 7.79 -0.35 -25.77
C LEU A 287 7.61 -1.50 -26.76
N PRO A 288 8.67 -2.27 -27.05
CA PRO A 288 8.52 -3.50 -27.79
C PRO A 288 7.53 -4.47 -27.13
N PRO A 289 6.71 -5.21 -27.94
CA PRO A 289 5.68 -6.12 -27.40
C PRO A 289 6.23 -7.15 -26.41
N GLY A 290 7.43 -7.68 -26.67
CA GLY A 290 8.11 -8.65 -25.80
C GLY A 290 8.52 -8.10 -24.44
N ILE A 291 8.72 -6.77 -24.31
CA ILE A 291 9.00 -6.07 -23.05
C ILE A 291 7.67 -5.69 -22.37
N TYR A 292 6.77 -5.05 -23.12
CA TYR A 292 5.48 -4.60 -22.59
C TYR A 292 4.66 -5.75 -22.00
N GLY A 293 4.57 -6.88 -22.72
CA GLY A 293 3.82 -8.07 -22.29
C GLY A 293 4.35 -8.78 -21.05
N LYS A 294 5.56 -8.44 -20.59
CA LYS A 294 6.08 -8.95 -19.32
C LYS A 294 5.49 -8.25 -18.09
N PHE A 295 4.97 -7.03 -18.25
CA PHE A 295 4.39 -6.23 -17.17
C PHE A 295 2.87 -6.08 -17.29
N VAL A 296 2.34 -6.10 -18.51
CA VAL A 296 0.91 -5.91 -18.76
C VAL A 296 0.32 -7.18 -19.37
N ARG A 297 -0.53 -7.84 -18.61
CA ARG A 297 -1.14 -9.11 -18.98
C ARG A 297 -2.29 -8.92 -19.97
N THR A 298 -2.62 -9.96 -20.71
CA THR A 298 -3.72 -9.95 -21.70
C THR A 298 -5.08 -9.67 -21.07
N GLU A 299 -5.31 -10.14 -19.83
CA GLU A 299 -6.56 -9.93 -19.10
C GLU A 299 -6.73 -8.53 -18.50
N THR A 300 -5.70 -7.68 -18.50
CA THR A 300 -5.72 -6.34 -17.89
C THR A 300 -6.85 -5.47 -18.43
N ALA A 301 -7.05 -5.40 -19.76
CA ALA A 301 -8.12 -4.59 -20.35
C ALA A 301 -9.52 -5.07 -19.90
N GLY A 302 -9.71 -6.40 -19.79
CA GLY A 302 -10.94 -6.98 -19.27
C GLY A 302 -11.20 -6.62 -17.81
N LYS A 303 -10.16 -6.67 -16.96
CA LYS A 303 -10.24 -6.25 -15.55
C LYS A 303 -10.63 -4.78 -15.42
N LEU A 304 -9.98 -3.87 -16.16
CA LEU A 304 -10.27 -2.43 -16.11
C LEU A 304 -11.71 -2.12 -16.55
N LYS A 305 -12.22 -2.77 -17.59
CA LYS A 305 -13.61 -2.63 -18.04
C LYS A 305 -14.60 -3.04 -16.93
N LEU A 306 -14.34 -4.11 -16.19
CA LEU A 306 -15.18 -4.55 -15.07
C LEU A 306 -15.14 -3.55 -13.92
N VAL A 307 -13.96 -3.04 -13.56
CA VAL A 307 -13.82 -2.01 -12.51
C VAL A 307 -14.57 -0.72 -12.90
N LEU A 308 -14.49 -0.28 -14.14
CA LEU A 308 -15.24 0.90 -14.61
C LEU A 308 -16.75 0.70 -14.51
N ARG A 309 -17.26 -0.51 -14.81
CA ARG A 309 -18.67 -0.84 -14.61
C ARG A 309 -19.05 -0.81 -13.13
N PHE A 310 -18.24 -1.42 -12.26
CA PHE A 310 -18.43 -1.37 -10.82
C PHE A 310 -18.49 0.08 -10.31
N VAL A 311 -17.53 0.93 -10.70
CA VAL A 311 -17.50 2.35 -10.33
C VAL A 311 -18.73 3.11 -10.81
N ALA A 312 -19.28 2.77 -11.99
CA ALA A 312 -20.48 3.41 -12.50
C ALA A 312 -21.73 3.03 -11.72
N GLN A 313 -21.78 1.83 -11.15
CA GLN A 313 -22.95 1.29 -10.43
C GLN A 313 -22.96 1.66 -8.94
N SER A 314 -21.80 1.77 -8.30
CA SER A 314 -21.61 2.13 -6.90
C SER A 314 -21.47 3.64 -6.69
#